data_be3ae4bf56a1b14c89deb4cd8d609d77
#
_entry.id   be3ae4bf56a1b14c89deb4cd8d609d77
#
_cell.length_a   1.000
_cell.length_b   1.000
_cell.length_c   1.000
_cell.angle_alpha   90.00
_cell.angle_beta   90.00
_cell.angle_gamma   90.00
#
_symmetry.space_group_name_H-M   'P 1'
#
loop_
_entity.id
_entity.type
_entity.pdbx_description
1 polymer ?
#
loop_
_entity_poly.entity_id
_entity_poly.type
_entity_poly.pdbx_seq_one_letter_code
_entity_poly.pdbx_strand_id
1 'polypeptide(L)' 'MYLDKLPSVTIIMPVRNEAGYIDGSLRAILRQDYPAECTEILIIDGMSTDSTREIIQQEIEKR' A
#
# COMPACT_ATOMS: atom_id res chain seq x y z
N MET A 1 19.66 -21.84 -2.00
CA MET A 1 18.80 -21.23 -3.01
C MET A 1 18.66 -19.73 -2.77
N TYR A 2 18.72 -18.97 -3.80
CA TYR A 2 18.70 -17.54 -3.64
C TYR A 2 17.33 -16.96 -3.31
N LEU A 3 16.28 -17.79 -3.26
CA LEU A 3 14.93 -17.31 -2.97
C LEU A 3 14.82 -16.70 -1.59
N ASP A 4 15.59 -17.19 -0.63
CA ASP A 4 15.58 -16.63 0.72
C ASP A 4 16.41 -15.34 0.80
N LYS A 5 16.96 -14.91 -0.33
CA LYS A 5 17.74 -13.67 -0.41
C LYS A 5 17.11 -12.65 -1.32
N LEU A 6 15.79 -12.73 -1.51
CA LEU A 6 15.09 -11.74 -2.31
C LEU A 6 15.29 -10.35 -1.70
N PRO A 7 15.55 -9.36 -2.53
CA PRO A 7 15.71 -8.01 -2.02
C PRO A 7 14.41 -7.46 -1.46
N SER A 8 14.52 -6.57 -0.51
CA SER A 8 13.37 -5.83 -0.03
C SER A 8 12.94 -4.82 -1.09
N VAL A 9 11.63 -4.65 -1.21
CA VAL A 9 11.05 -3.71 -2.17
C VAL A 9 10.21 -2.71 -1.39
N THR A 10 10.41 -1.44 -1.67
CA THR A 10 9.58 -0.38 -1.12
C THR A 10 8.74 0.23 -2.23
N ILE A 11 7.43 0.20 -2.04
CA ILE A 11 6.49 0.81 -2.97
C ILE A 11 6.05 2.13 -2.38
N ILE A 12 6.27 3.21 -3.11
CA ILE A 12 5.90 4.55 -2.65
C ILE A 12 4.63 4.97 -3.39
N MET A 13 3.59 5.26 -2.63
CA MET A 13 2.30 5.66 -3.19
C MET A 13 1.93 7.07 -2.73
N PRO A 14 2.18 8.07 -3.55
CA PRO A 14 1.62 9.40 -3.25
C PRO A 14 0.14 9.40 -3.60
N VAL A 15 -0.69 9.87 -2.67
CA VAL A 15 -2.14 9.90 -2.88
C VAL A 15 -2.70 11.26 -2.48
N ARG A 16 -3.77 11.64 -3.13
CA ARG A 16 -4.52 12.83 -2.73
C ARG A 16 -5.94 12.70 -3.26
N ASN A 17 -6.91 12.77 -2.33
CA ASN A 17 -8.35 12.75 -2.67
C ASN A 17 -8.70 11.60 -3.60
N GLU A 18 -8.30 10.38 -3.20
CA GLU A 18 -8.53 9.19 -3.98
C GLU A 18 -9.46 8.21 -3.29
N ALA A 19 -10.39 8.71 -2.47
CA ALA A 19 -11.27 7.86 -1.68
C ALA A 19 -12.03 6.85 -2.56
N GLY A 20 -12.36 7.21 -3.79
CA GLY A 20 -13.07 6.30 -4.69
C GLY A 20 -12.22 5.21 -5.31
N TYR A 21 -10.89 5.28 -5.18
CA TYR A 21 -9.98 4.36 -5.87
C TYR A 21 -8.96 3.70 -4.97
N ILE A 22 -8.68 4.31 -3.82
CA ILE A 22 -7.54 3.89 -3.00
C ILE A 22 -7.66 2.45 -2.52
N ASP A 23 -8.87 2.01 -2.20
CA ASP A 23 -9.10 0.65 -1.74
C ASP A 23 -8.72 -0.37 -2.81
N GLY A 24 -9.17 -0.14 -4.04
CA GLY A 24 -8.82 -1.01 -5.17
C GLY A 24 -7.34 -0.99 -5.47
N SER A 25 -6.71 0.18 -5.41
CA SER A 25 -5.28 0.31 -5.66
C SER A 25 -4.47 -0.47 -4.63
N LEU A 26 -4.81 -0.35 -3.36
CA LEU A 26 -4.12 -1.08 -2.30
C LEU A 26 -4.29 -2.58 -2.46
N ARG A 27 -5.50 -3.03 -2.78
CA ARG A 27 -5.75 -4.45 -2.98
C ARG A 27 -4.94 -5.00 -4.15
N ALA A 28 -4.83 -4.24 -5.23
CA ALA A 28 -4.06 -4.67 -6.38
C ALA A 28 -2.60 -4.87 -6.02
N ILE A 29 -2.03 -3.96 -5.24
CA ILE A 29 -0.65 -4.07 -4.80
C ILE A 29 -0.46 -5.26 -3.89
N LEU A 30 -1.41 -5.49 -2.98
CA LEU A 30 -1.30 -6.58 -2.00
C LEU A 30 -1.49 -7.96 -2.61
N ARG A 31 -2.00 -8.04 -3.85
CA ARG A 31 -2.15 -9.32 -4.56
C ARG A 31 -0.92 -9.74 -5.33
N GLN A 32 0.11 -8.93 -5.34
CA GLN A 32 1.31 -9.27 -6.10
C GLN A 32 2.01 -10.47 -5.48
N ASP A 33 2.73 -11.20 -6.32
CA ASP A 33 3.38 -12.45 -5.93
C ASP A 33 4.61 -12.26 -5.07
N TYR A 34 5.09 -11.04 -4.95
CA TYR A 34 6.29 -10.78 -4.17
C TYR A 34 6.00 -11.01 -2.68
N PRO A 35 6.92 -11.65 -1.94
CA PRO A 35 6.65 -11.97 -0.54
C PRO A 35 6.32 -10.74 0.30
N ALA A 36 5.29 -10.83 1.12
CA ALA A 36 4.85 -9.71 1.95
C ALA A 36 5.93 -9.24 2.91
N GLU A 37 6.72 -10.18 3.45
CA GLU A 37 7.79 -9.85 4.39
C GLU A 37 8.95 -9.12 3.72
N CYS A 38 8.98 -9.10 2.39
CA CYS A 38 10.01 -8.37 1.64
C CYS A 38 9.46 -7.10 1.02
N THR A 39 8.23 -6.74 1.36
CA THR A 39 7.56 -5.59 0.73
C THR A 39 7.18 -4.56 1.79
N GLU A 40 7.56 -3.31 1.53
CA GLU A 40 7.14 -2.19 2.36
C GLU A 40 6.34 -1.24 1.48
N ILE A 41 5.20 -0.79 1.97
CA ILE A 41 4.37 0.17 1.24
C ILE A 41 4.32 1.46 2.04
N LEU A 42 4.84 2.52 1.45
CA LEU A 42 4.82 3.85 2.05
C LEU A 42 3.77 4.68 1.34
N ILE A 43 2.74 5.05 2.06
CA ILE A 43 1.66 5.87 1.49
C ILE A 43 1.84 7.29 1.98
N ILE A 44 2.01 8.20 1.04
CA ILE A 44 2.23 9.60 1.36
C ILE A 44 0.96 10.36 0.97
N ASP A 45 0.23 10.81 1.99
CA ASP A 45 -1.00 11.54 1.76
C ASP A 45 -0.72 13.02 1.53
N GLY A 46 -1.16 13.53 0.38
CA GLY A 46 -0.97 14.92 0.01
C GLY A 46 -2.07 15.81 0.57
N MET A 47 -2.35 15.70 1.84
CA MET A 47 -3.35 16.52 2.53
C MET A 47 -4.74 16.34 1.95
N SER A 48 -5.17 15.09 1.85
CA SER A 48 -6.51 14.77 1.35
C SER A 48 -7.59 15.42 2.20
N THR A 49 -8.61 15.91 1.54
CA THR A 49 -9.76 16.53 2.21
C THR A 49 -11.00 15.63 2.18
N ASP A 50 -10.91 14.48 1.52
CA ASP A 50 -11.97 13.48 1.52
C ASP A 50 -11.63 12.37 2.53
N SER A 51 -12.26 11.21 2.41
CA SER A 51 -12.04 10.10 3.34
C SER A 51 -10.87 9.20 2.96
N THR A 52 -9.95 9.67 2.13
CA THR A 52 -8.80 8.87 1.69
C THR A 52 -8.00 8.34 2.89
N ARG A 53 -7.67 9.20 3.85
CA ARG A 53 -6.87 8.79 5.01
C ARG A 53 -7.58 7.73 5.85
N GLU A 54 -8.86 7.91 6.07
CA GLU A 54 -9.64 6.97 6.87
C GLU A 54 -9.68 5.59 6.22
N ILE A 55 -9.82 5.55 4.90
CA ILE A 55 -9.84 4.30 4.17
C ILE A 55 -8.48 3.61 4.27
N ILE A 56 -7.40 4.36 4.12
CA ILE A 56 -6.06 3.81 4.25
C ILE A 56 -5.85 3.24 5.65
N GLN A 57 -6.24 4.00 6.66
CA GLN A 57 -6.08 3.57 8.05
C GLN A 57 -6.83 2.28 8.32
N GLN A 58 -8.04 2.15 7.79
CA GLN A 58 -8.83 0.93 7.94
C GLN A 58 -8.15 -0.26 7.29
N GLU A 59 -7.55 -0.06 6.11
CA GLU A 59 -6.84 -1.15 5.45
C GLU A 59 -5.60 -1.56 6.21
N ILE A 60 -4.89 -0.62 6.79
CA ILE A 60 -3.73 -0.93 7.62
C ILE A 60 -4.14 -1.75 8.83
N GLU A 61 -5.24 -1.39 9.48
CA GLU A 61 -5.69 -2.08 10.68
C GLU A 61 -6.16 -3.50 10.42
N LYS A 62 -6.53 -3.81 9.19
CA LYS A 62 -6.92 -5.16 8.81
C LYS A 62 -5.73 -6.10 8.67
N ARG A 63 -4.55 -5.56 8.60
CA ARG A 63 -3.34 -6.34 8.37
C ARG A 63 -2.61 -6.55 9.67
#